data_eef376bd66137dc0c34208683f873e32
#
_entry.id   eef376bd66137dc0c34208683f873e32
#
_cell.length_a   1.000
_cell.length_b   1.000
_cell.length_c   1.000
_cell.angle_alpha   90.00
_cell.angle_beta   90.00
_cell.angle_gamma   90.00
#
_symmetry.space_group_name_H-M   'P 1'
#
loop_
_entity.id
_entity.type
_entity.pdbx_description
1 polymer ?
#
loop_
_entity_poly.entity_id
_entity_poly.type
_entity_poly.pdbx_seq_one_letter_code
_entity_poly.pdbx_strand_id
1 'polypeptide(L)'
;VRNITMIERKTPENVEDEISQQLLLPCERGVNSLNADMYRLVSGYLSRKEFLNFLHVNKHVHGEYIEYRQLSLNKKYSLLYCESEDFRRRFSSLIVDSRKQLSLNLAGSSITDVSALGGVHTLKLFGCSSITDVSALGGVHTLYLSRCSRITDVSALGGVHTLDLSGCRITDVSALVGVHTLNLSRCSSITDVSALGRVHTLYLSGCSNITDVSA
;
A
#
# COMPACT_ATOMS: atom_id res chain seq x y z
N VAL A 1 -25.66 -33.99 -26.85
CA VAL A 1 -24.28 -34.14 -27.36
C VAL A 1 -23.54 -32.87 -26.97
N ARG A 2 -22.67 -32.94 -25.96
CA ARG A 2 -21.88 -31.79 -25.50
C ARG A 2 -20.55 -31.83 -26.26
N ASN A 3 -20.25 -30.81 -27.03
CA ASN A 3 -18.96 -30.59 -27.65
C ASN A 3 -17.97 -30.13 -26.56
N ILE A 4 -17.04 -31.02 -26.20
CA ILE A 4 -15.86 -30.67 -25.40
C ILE A 4 -14.80 -30.19 -26.38
N THR A 5 -14.60 -28.88 -26.42
CA THR A 5 -13.48 -28.29 -27.16
C THR A 5 -12.22 -28.48 -26.33
N MET A 6 -11.30 -29.30 -26.81
CA MET A 6 -9.97 -29.46 -26.22
C MET A 6 -9.22 -28.12 -26.30
N ILE A 7 -8.85 -27.56 -25.15
CA ILE A 7 -7.97 -26.41 -25.09
C ILE A 7 -6.55 -26.91 -25.27
N GLU A 8 -6.00 -26.72 -26.47
CA GLU A 8 -4.57 -26.94 -26.73
C GLU A 8 -3.76 -26.05 -25.78
N ARG A 9 -2.73 -26.65 -25.15
CA ARG A 9 -1.74 -25.89 -24.39
C ARG A 9 -0.93 -25.02 -25.35
N LYS A 10 -1.22 -23.73 -25.39
CA LYS A 10 -0.45 -22.76 -26.17
C LYS A 10 0.93 -22.56 -25.55
N THR A 11 1.94 -22.50 -26.40
CA THR A 11 3.31 -22.16 -25.98
C THR A 11 3.38 -20.67 -25.57
N PRO A 12 4.38 -20.27 -24.76
CA PRO A 12 4.53 -18.87 -24.34
C PRO A 12 4.55 -17.86 -25.49
N GLU A 13 5.16 -18.20 -26.61
CA GLU A 13 5.25 -17.36 -27.82
C GLU A 13 3.91 -17.06 -28.47
N ASN A 14 2.99 -18.05 -28.51
CA ASN A 14 1.63 -17.84 -29.05
C ASN A 14 0.74 -16.95 -28.15
N VAL A 15 1.08 -16.86 -26.88
CA VAL A 15 0.36 -16.01 -25.92
C VAL A 15 0.80 -14.56 -26.06
N GLU A 16 2.07 -14.30 -26.33
CA GLU A 16 2.60 -12.93 -26.56
C GLU A 16 2.04 -12.30 -27.83
N ASP A 17 1.90 -13.06 -28.93
CA ASP A 17 1.29 -12.58 -30.17
C ASP A 17 -0.20 -12.28 -30.06
N GLU A 18 -0.97 -13.12 -29.35
CA GLU A 18 -2.40 -12.88 -29.13
C GLU A 18 -2.66 -11.67 -28.23
N ILE A 19 -1.82 -11.46 -27.22
CA ILE A 19 -1.89 -10.31 -26.32
C ILE A 19 -1.49 -9.03 -27.05
N SER A 20 -0.45 -9.09 -27.88
CA SER A 20 -0.02 -7.97 -28.73
C SER A 20 -1.14 -7.55 -29.71
N GLN A 21 -1.86 -8.51 -30.30
CA GLN A 21 -2.98 -8.23 -31.21
C GLN A 21 -4.23 -7.71 -30.47
N GLN A 22 -4.53 -8.17 -29.24
CA GLN A 22 -5.67 -7.66 -28.46
C GLN A 22 -5.38 -6.30 -27.80
N LEU A 23 -4.11 -5.95 -27.54
CA LEU A 23 -3.69 -4.64 -27.06
C LEU A 23 -3.60 -3.58 -28.19
N LEU A 24 -3.59 -4.03 -29.47
CA LEU A 24 -3.56 -3.19 -30.66
C LEU A 24 -4.96 -2.74 -31.14
N LEU A 25 -6.04 -3.09 -30.44
CA LEU A 25 -7.35 -2.47 -30.72
C LEU A 25 -7.25 -0.97 -30.42
N PRO A 26 -7.73 -0.11 -31.33
CA PRO A 26 -7.49 1.33 -31.29
C PRO A 26 -8.25 1.96 -30.12
N CYS A 27 -7.56 2.11 -29.01
CA CYS A 27 -7.94 3.02 -27.94
C CYS A 27 -6.83 4.07 -27.84
N GLU A 28 -7.19 5.29 -28.12
CA GLU A 28 -6.33 6.42 -28.41
C GLU A 28 -5.21 6.65 -27.39
N ARG A 29 -4.01 6.75 -27.94
CA ARG A 29 -2.72 7.29 -27.43
C ARG A 29 -2.63 7.62 -25.94
N GLY A 30 -1.97 6.75 -25.18
CA GLY A 30 -1.48 7.00 -23.84
C GLY A 30 -1.69 5.88 -22.82
N VAL A 31 -2.81 5.17 -22.87
CA VAL A 31 -3.14 4.11 -21.88
C VAL A 31 -2.52 2.76 -22.28
N ASN A 32 -2.35 2.51 -23.58
CA ASN A 32 -1.86 1.21 -24.07
C ASN A 32 -0.36 0.99 -23.82
N SER A 33 0.47 2.04 -23.83
CA SER A 33 1.89 1.88 -23.55
C SER A 33 2.14 1.49 -22.09
N LEU A 34 1.45 2.11 -21.15
CA LEU A 34 1.61 1.80 -19.72
C LEU A 34 1.16 0.37 -19.40
N ASN A 35 0.06 -0.10 -20.01
CA ASN A 35 -0.41 -1.47 -19.82
C ASN A 35 0.53 -2.50 -20.45
N ALA A 36 1.10 -2.21 -21.62
CA ALA A 36 2.08 -3.08 -22.28
C ALA A 36 3.39 -3.16 -21.50
N ASP A 37 3.88 -2.02 -20.98
CA ASP A 37 5.10 -1.97 -20.19
C ASP A 37 4.93 -2.63 -18.82
N MET A 38 3.77 -2.44 -18.17
CA MET A 38 3.39 -3.16 -16.96
C MET A 38 3.30 -4.66 -17.22
N TYR A 39 2.73 -5.08 -18.35
CA TYR A 39 2.66 -6.48 -18.73
C TYR A 39 4.07 -7.07 -18.96
N ARG A 40 4.95 -6.39 -19.71
CA ARG A 40 6.34 -6.82 -19.93
C ARG A 40 7.13 -6.96 -18.64
N LEU A 41 6.93 -6.02 -17.70
CA LEU A 41 7.59 -6.06 -16.39
C LEU A 41 7.18 -7.28 -15.58
N VAL A 42 5.87 -7.60 -15.56
CA VAL A 42 5.31 -8.61 -14.67
C VAL A 42 5.08 -9.95 -15.37
N SER A 43 5.14 -10.05 -16.71
CA SER A 43 4.97 -11.30 -17.45
C SER A 43 6.00 -12.38 -17.07
N GLY A 44 7.21 -11.99 -16.65
CA GLY A 44 8.19 -12.90 -16.07
C GLY A 44 7.81 -13.47 -14.69
N TYR A 45 6.80 -12.89 -14.03
CA TYR A 45 6.37 -13.24 -12.66
C TYR A 45 4.90 -13.66 -12.57
N LEU A 46 4.08 -13.41 -13.62
CA LEU A 46 2.63 -13.56 -13.58
C LEU A 46 2.06 -14.32 -14.77
N SER A 47 1.07 -15.16 -14.49
CA SER A 47 0.12 -15.60 -15.51
C SER A 47 -0.82 -14.45 -15.91
N ARG A 48 -1.45 -14.54 -17.10
CA ARG A 48 -2.43 -13.57 -17.59
C ARG A 48 -3.55 -13.26 -16.59
N LYS A 49 -4.05 -14.29 -15.89
CA LYS A 49 -5.12 -14.15 -14.88
C LYS A 49 -4.64 -13.36 -13.67
N GLU A 50 -3.41 -13.60 -13.23
CA GLU A 50 -2.79 -12.88 -12.12
C GLU A 50 -2.50 -11.43 -12.49
N PHE A 51 -2.08 -11.15 -13.73
CA PHE A 51 -1.87 -9.80 -14.24
C PHE A 51 -3.19 -8.98 -14.28
N LEU A 52 -4.28 -9.57 -14.74
CA LEU A 52 -5.59 -8.91 -14.73
C LEU A 52 -6.09 -8.64 -13.29
N ASN A 53 -5.76 -9.53 -12.34
CA ASN A 53 -6.03 -9.31 -10.92
C ASN A 53 -5.09 -8.26 -10.30
N PHE A 54 -3.86 -8.13 -10.82
CA PHE A 54 -2.91 -7.08 -10.46
C PHE A 54 -3.42 -5.70 -10.89
N LEU A 55 -3.98 -5.61 -12.09
CA LEU A 55 -4.62 -4.41 -12.61
C LEU A 55 -6.01 -4.15 -11.98
N HIS A 56 -6.27 -4.57 -10.74
CA HIS A 56 -7.50 -4.19 -10.02
C HIS A 56 -7.47 -2.68 -9.76
N VAL A 57 -7.67 -1.98 -10.86
CA VAL A 57 -7.78 -0.54 -10.93
C VAL A 57 -9.18 -0.17 -10.51
N ASN A 58 -9.32 0.68 -9.49
CA ASN A 58 -10.56 1.38 -9.23
C ASN A 58 -10.93 2.19 -10.47
N LYS A 59 -11.83 1.62 -11.31
CA LYS A 59 -12.44 2.32 -12.43
C LYS A 59 -13.40 3.37 -11.86
N HIS A 60 -12.93 4.57 -11.62
CA HIS A 60 -13.80 5.73 -11.72
C HIS A 60 -13.84 6.16 -13.19
N VAL A 61 -14.85 5.64 -13.87
CA VAL A 61 -15.21 6.08 -15.23
C VAL A 61 -15.95 7.41 -15.10
N HIS A 62 -15.23 8.51 -15.33
CA HIS A 62 -15.87 9.76 -15.73
C HIS A 62 -15.09 10.31 -16.93
N GLY A 63 -15.71 10.22 -18.13
CA GLY A 63 -15.38 10.91 -19.37
C GLY A 63 -13.91 10.82 -19.81
N GLU A 64 -13.65 10.27 -20.95
CA GLU A 64 -12.49 10.27 -21.86
C GLU A 64 -11.05 10.18 -21.33
N TYR A 65 -10.76 10.39 -20.00
CA TYR A 65 -9.44 10.21 -19.40
C TYR A 65 -9.53 9.36 -18.15
N ILE A 66 -9.00 8.14 -18.20
CA ILE A 66 -8.80 7.31 -17.00
C ILE A 66 -7.56 7.85 -16.27
N GLU A 67 -7.74 8.81 -15.39
CA GLU A 67 -6.70 9.22 -14.46
C GLU A 67 -6.55 8.16 -13.36
N TYR A 68 -5.56 7.29 -13.48
CA TYR A 68 -5.17 6.39 -12.39
C TYR A 68 -4.46 7.19 -11.30
N ARG A 69 -5.22 7.74 -10.36
CA ARG A 69 -4.65 8.48 -9.22
C ARG A 69 -4.02 7.55 -8.19
N GLN A 70 -4.53 6.33 -8.04
CA GLN A 70 -4.03 5.40 -7.04
C GLN A 70 -3.80 4.02 -7.63
N LEU A 71 -2.59 3.48 -7.46
CA LEU A 71 -2.20 2.15 -7.87
C LEU A 71 -2.11 1.26 -6.63
N SER A 72 -2.99 0.26 -6.52
CA SER A 72 -3.01 -0.66 -5.39
C SER A 72 -2.46 -2.03 -5.77
N LEU A 73 -1.44 -2.49 -5.04
CA LEU A 73 -0.94 -3.86 -5.16
C LEU A 73 -1.69 -4.78 -4.19
N ASN A 74 -2.08 -5.98 -4.66
CA ASN A 74 -2.58 -7.01 -3.77
C ASN A 74 -1.45 -7.53 -2.85
N LYS A 75 -1.78 -8.38 -1.87
CA LYS A 75 -0.83 -8.86 -0.86
C LYS A 75 0.41 -9.53 -1.47
N LYS A 76 0.25 -10.40 -2.49
CA LYS A 76 1.36 -11.11 -3.15
C LYS A 76 2.38 -10.14 -3.75
N TYR A 77 1.89 -9.11 -4.47
CA TYR A 77 2.78 -8.14 -5.14
C TYR A 77 3.28 -7.05 -4.20
N SER A 78 2.54 -6.77 -3.14
CA SER A 78 3.04 -5.94 -2.05
C SER A 78 4.24 -6.60 -1.34
N LEU A 79 4.19 -7.92 -1.13
CA LEU A 79 5.33 -8.69 -0.61
C LEU A 79 6.50 -8.69 -1.60
N LEU A 80 6.23 -8.95 -2.88
CA LEU A 80 7.28 -8.93 -3.91
C LEU A 80 7.93 -7.54 -4.03
N TYR A 81 7.16 -6.46 -3.92
CA TYR A 81 7.68 -5.09 -3.87
C TYR A 81 8.59 -4.87 -2.65
N CYS A 82 8.24 -5.44 -1.49
CA CYS A 82 9.05 -5.36 -0.28
C CYS A 82 10.36 -6.15 -0.42
N GLU A 83 10.30 -7.38 -0.92
CA GLU A 83 11.40 -8.35 -0.90
C GLU A 83 12.37 -8.21 -2.09
N SER A 84 11.88 -7.78 -3.27
CA SER A 84 12.67 -7.73 -4.50
C SER A 84 13.04 -6.30 -4.90
N GLU A 85 14.32 -5.95 -4.76
CA GLU A 85 14.84 -4.65 -5.22
C GLU A 85 14.69 -4.49 -6.74
N ASP A 86 14.91 -5.55 -7.52
CA ASP A 86 14.77 -5.52 -8.99
C ASP A 86 13.31 -5.23 -9.38
N PHE A 87 12.34 -5.92 -8.78
CA PHE A 87 10.92 -5.66 -8.99
C PHE A 87 10.59 -4.21 -8.60
N ARG A 88 11.03 -3.74 -7.44
CA ARG A 88 10.79 -2.38 -6.95
C ARG A 88 11.35 -1.32 -7.89
N ARG A 89 12.59 -1.47 -8.36
CA ARG A 89 13.27 -0.55 -9.29
C ARG A 89 12.52 -0.46 -10.62
N ARG A 90 12.19 -1.60 -11.22
CA ARG A 90 11.45 -1.66 -12.49
C ARG A 90 10.02 -1.12 -12.34
N PHE A 91 9.34 -1.48 -11.25
CA PHE A 91 8.01 -0.99 -10.95
C PHE A 91 7.99 0.53 -10.75
N SER A 92 8.96 1.07 -10.00
CA SER A 92 9.08 2.51 -9.76
C SER A 92 9.39 3.30 -11.04
N SER A 93 10.16 2.73 -11.99
CA SER A 93 10.42 3.38 -13.27
C SER A 93 9.17 3.54 -14.16
N LEU A 94 8.13 2.73 -13.93
CA LEU A 94 6.85 2.82 -14.62
C LEU A 94 5.90 3.84 -13.97
N ILE A 95 6.13 4.19 -12.69
CA ILE A 95 5.33 5.16 -11.93
C ILE A 95 6.06 6.52 -11.94
N VAL A 96 6.54 6.98 -13.08
CA VAL A 96 7.27 8.25 -13.22
C VAL A 96 6.36 9.47 -12.98
N ASP A 97 5.04 9.30 -13.06
CA ASP A 97 4.10 10.37 -12.78
C ASP A 97 3.92 10.54 -11.27
N SER A 98 4.43 11.64 -10.73
CA SER A 98 4.31 12.04 -9.31
C SER A 98 2.86 12.15 -8.80
N ARG A 99 1.87 12.09 -9.70
CA ARG A 99 0.43 12.06 -9.37
C ARG A 99 -0.08 10.66 -9.05
N LYS A 100 0.71 9.60 -9.28
CA LYS A 100 0.30 8.22 -8.99
C LYS A 100 0.70 7.85 -7.56
N GLN A 101 -0.31 7.58 -6.76
CA GLN A 101 -0.16 7.21 -5.36
C GLN A 101 -0.13 5.68 -5.23
N LEU A 102 1.04 5.14 -4.85
CA LEU A 102 1.17 3.70 -4.63
C LEU A 102 0.54 3.30 -3.29
N SER A 103 -0.33 2.29 -3.33
CA SER A 103 -0.94 1.67 -2.15
C SER A 103 -0.50 0.21 -2.04
N LEU A 104 0.08 -0.16 -0.90
CA LEU A 104 0.49 -1.52 -0.60
C LEU A 104 -0.34 -2.13 0.53
N ASN A 105 -0.66 -3.42 0.39
CA ASN A 105 -1.35 -4.18 1.43
C ASN A 105 -0.50 -5.36 1.89
N LEU A 106 0.15 -5.19 3.03
CA LEU A 106 1.01 -6.18 3.70
C LEU A 106 0.40 -6.69 5.01
N ALA A 107 -0.89 -6.44 5.21
CA ALA A 107 -1.59 -6.79 6.44
C ALA A 107 -1.44 -8.26 6.84
N GLY A 108 -1.14 -8.51 8.13
CA GLY A 108 -0.94 -9.83 8.68
C GLY A 108 0.22 -10.62 8.04
N SER A 109 1.21 -9.93 7.46
CA SER A 109 2.44 -10.56 6.99
C SER A 109 3.48 -10.67 8.10
N SER A 110 4.45 -11.56 7.91
CA SER A 110 5.58 -11.75 8.85
C SER A 110 6.79 -10.88 8.51
N ILE A 111 6.62 -9.82 7.71
CA ILE A 111 7.71 -8.90 7.38
C ILE A 111 8.29 -8.27 8.64
N THR A 112 9.61 -8.05 8.62
CA THR A 112 10.36 -7.38 9.68
C THR A 112 10.99 -6.08 9.20
N ASP A 113 11.40 -6.04 7.93
CA ASP A 113 12.05 -4.87 7.33
C ASP A 113 11.08 -4.10 6.44
N VAL A 114 10.89 -2.82 6.75
CA VAL A 114 10.03 -1.87 6.03
C VAL A 114 10.81 -0.67 5.48
N SER A 115 12.15 -0.73 5.52
CA SER A 115 13.04 0.37 5.13
C SER A 115 12.83 0.87 3.70
N ALA A 116 12.44 -0.03 2.79
CA ALA A 116 12.19 0.28 1.39
C ALA A 116 10.80 0.90 1.11
N LEU A 117 9.93 1.06 2.12
CA LEU A 117 8.52 1.41 1.94
C LEU A 117 8.20 2.89 2.24
N GLY A 118 9.20 3.69 2.62
CA GLY A 118 9.02 5.10 3.01
C GLY A 118 8.47 6.03 1.92
N GLY A 119 8.62 5.66 0.64
CA GLY A 119 8.09 6.41 -0.51
C GLY A 119 6.67 6.00 -0.95
N VAL A 120 6.01 5.09 -0.24
CA VAL A 120 4.67 4.62 -0.55
C VAL A 120 3.63 5.62 -0.03
N HIS A 121 2.59 5.91 -0.82
CA HIS A 121 1.55 6.86 -0.38
C HIS A 121 0.63 6.24 0.69
N THR A 122 0.13 5.03 0.46
CA THR A 122 -0.75 4.33 1.41
C THR A 122 -0.16 2.96 1.74
N LEU A 123 0.06 2.70 3.02
CA LEU A 123 0.67 1.45 3.49
C LEU A 123 -0.17 0.79 4.57
N LYS A 124 -0.60 -0.46 4.31
CA LYS A 124 -1.40 -1.25 5.25
C LYS A 124 -0.54 -2.36 5.84
N LEU A 125 -0.22 -2.25 7.12
CA LEU A 125 0.63 -3.16 7.90
C LEU A 125 -0.10 -3.70 9.14
N PHE A 126 -1.41 -3.56 9.23
CA PHE A 126 -2.13 -3.98 10.42
C PHE A 126 -1.87 -5.46 10.76
N GLY A 127 -1.65 -5.77 12.04
CA GLY A 127 -1.36 -7.11 12.52
C GLY A 127 0.03 -7.66 12.14
N CYS A 128 0.94 -6.85 11.62
CA CYS A 128 2.33 -7.23 11.36
C CYS A 128 3.13 -7.19 12.67
N SER A 129 2.98 -8.25 13.49
CA SER A 129 3.57 -8.32 14.83
C SER A 129 5.09 -8.49 14.86
N SER A 130 5.73 -8.69 13.71
CA SER A 130 7.19 -8.84 13.61
C SER A 130 7.93 -7.52 13.39
N ILE A 131 7.23 -6.44 13.02
CA ILE A 131 7.82 -5.11 12.81
C ILE A 131 8.14 -4.48 14.16
N THR A 132 9.37 -3.99 14.30
CA THR A 132 9.85 -3.24 15.47
C THR A 132 10.31 -1.84 15.13
N ASP A 133 10.87 -1.64 13.93
CA ASP A 133 11.39 -0.36 13.45
C ASP A 133 10.51 0.18 12.33
N VAL A 134 10.02 1.42 12.51
CA VAL A 134 9.18 2.15 11.56
C VAL A 134 9.80 3.49 11.16
N SER A 135 11.09 3.70 11.46
CA SER A 135 11.80 4.96 11.23
C SER A 135 11.77 5.41 9.77
N ALA A 136 11.79 4.47 8.83
CA ALA A 136 11.71 4.76 7.39
C ALA A 136 10.32 5.22 6.90
N LEU A 137 9.26 5.10 7.72
CA LEU A 137 7.87 5.29 7.28
C LEU A 137 7.34 6.73 7.47
N GLY A 138 8.16 7.65 7.97
CA GLY A 138 7.74 9.04 8.21
C GLY A 138 7.29 9.82 6.97
N GLY A 139 7.66 9.37 5.77
CA GLY A 139 7.22 9.95 4.48
C GLY A 139 5.91 9.37 3.92
N VAL A 140 5.35 8.35 4.54
CA VAL A 140 4.09 7.72 4.11
C VAL A 140 2.92 8.67 4.44
N HIS A 141 2.02 8.91 3.47
CA HIS A 141 0.88 9.80 3.71
C HIS A 141 -0.21 9.14 4.57
N THR A 142 -0.56 7.89 4.28
CA THR A 142 -1.58 7.14 5.03
C THR A 142 -1.02 5.80 5.50
N LEU A 143 -0.91 5.62 6.81
CA LEU A 143 -0.21 4.48 7.43
C LEU A 143 -1.11 3.77 8.44
N TYR A 144 -1.34 2.46 8.22
CA TYR A 144 -2.11 1.61 9.12
C TYR A 144 -1.19 0.59 9.80
N LEU A 145 -0.94 0.78 11.09
CA LEU A 145 -0.09 -0.05 11.96
C LEU A 145 -0.88 -0.70 13.10
N SER A 146 -2.22 -0.72 13.01
CA SER A 146 -3.03 -1.27 14.10
C SER A 146 -2.61 -2.70 14.48
N ARG A 147 -2.55 -2.97 15.79
CA ARG A 147 -2.13 -4.25 16.36
C ARG A 147 -0.69 -4.70 16.02
N CYS A 148 0.19 -3.79 15.63
CA CYS A 148 1.63 -4.05 15.53
C CYS A 148 2.24 -3.98 16.95
N SER A 149 2.09 -5.03 17.73
CA SER A 149 2.32 -5.04 19.19
C SER A 149 3.79 -4.86 19.62
N ARG A 150 4.74 -4.94 18.68
CA ARG A 150 6.18 -4.77 18.97
C ARG A 150 6.71 -3.39 18.61
N ILE A 151 5.89 -2.53 18.03
CA ILE A 151 6.24 -1.12 17.79
C ILE A 151 6.09 -0.38 19.12
N THR A 152 7.17 0.27 19.57
CA THR A 152 7.21 1.10 20.76
C THR A 152 7.69 2.52 20.47
N ASP A 153 8.54 2.71 19.47
CA ASP A 153 9.03 4.01 19.02
C ASP A 153 8.29 4.44 17.75
N VAL A 154 7.67 5.62 17.83
CA VAL A 154 6.92 6.26 16.74
C VAL A 154 7.43 7.66 16.43
N SER A 155 8.61 8.01 16.93
CA SER A 155 9.21 9.35 16.82
C SER A 155 9.34 9.84 15.37
N ALA A 156 9.58 8.93 14.43
CA ALA A 156 9.71 9.26 13.01
C ALA A 156 8.37 9.52 12.30
N LEU A 157 7.20 9.23 12.92
CA LEU A 157 5.91 9.22 12.26
C LEU A 157 5.16 10.56 12.30
N GLY A 158 5.75 11.60 12.86
CA GLY A 158 5.11 12.92 12.99
C GLY A 158 4.75 13.62 11.67
N GLY A 159 5.34 13.18 10.54
CA GLY A 159 5.04 13.68 9.19
C GLY A 159 3.91 12.94 8.47
N VAL A 160 3.38 11.85 9.03
CA VAL A 160 2.28 11.06 8.45
C VAL A 160 0.97 11.84 8.56
N HIS A 161 0.21 11.94 7.47
CA HIS A 161 -1.07 12.68 7.51
C HIS A 161 -2.18 11.89 8.21
N THR A 162 -2.34 10.61 7.88
CA THR A 162 -3.33 9.72 8.52
C THR A 162 -2.62 8.50 9.09
N LEU A 163 -2.70 8.33 10.42
CA LEU A 163 -1.97 7.32 11.16
C LEU A 163 -2.90 6.51 12.08
N ASP A 164 -2.91 5.19 11.88
CA ASP A 164 -3.61 4.25 12.78
C ASP A 164 -2.61 3.39 13.55
N LEU A 165 -2.50 3.64 14.85
CA LEU A 165 -1.69 2.92 15.82
C LEU A 165 -2.55 2.14 16.82
N SER A 166 -3.84 1.93 16.53
CA SER A 166 -4.75 1.31 17.47
C SER A 166 -4.27 -0.05 17.97
N GLY A 167 -4.27 -0.25 19.29
CA GLY A 167 -3.81 -1.48 19.94
C GLY A 167 -2.31 -1.71 19.91
N CYS A 168 -1.50 -0.69 19.60
CA CYS A 168 -0.05 -0.71 19.76
C CYS A 168 0.36 -0.46 21.22
N ARG A 169 1.61 -0.83 21.60
CA ARG A 169 2.14 -0.68 22.95
C ARG A 169 3.05 0.54 23.10
N ILE A 170 2.66 1.65 22.49
CA ILE A 170 3.37 2.92 22.57
C ILE A 170 3.06 3.64 23.88
N THR A 171 4.02 4.40 24.38
CA THR A 171 3.90 5.21 25.61
C THR A 171 4.09 6.70 25.33
N ASP A 172 5.01 7.04 24.40
CA ASP A 172 5.29 8.42 24.04
C ASP A 172 4.67 8.73 22.66
N VAL A 173 3.85 9.77 22.63
CA VAL A 173 3.15 10.28 21.44
C VAL A 173 3.52 11.72 21.10
N SER A 174 4.51 12.30 21.80
CA SER A 174 4.91 13.71 21.66
C SER A 174 5.32 14.09 20.24
N ALA A 175 5.97 13.17 19.51
CA ALA A 175 6.36 13.39 18.11
C ALA A 175 5.18 13.42 17.12
N LEU A 176 3.97 13.00 17.52
CA LEU A 176 2.81 12.86 16.62
C LEU A 176 1.99 14.15 16.48
N VAL A 177 2.46 15.26 17.00
CA VAL A 177 1.80 16.58 16.95
C VAL A 177 1.46 17.07 15.54
N GLY A 178 2.21 16.62 14.52
CA GLY A 178 2.02 16.97 13.10
C GLY A 178 1.02 16.09 12.35
N VAL A 179 0.54 15.00 12.96
CA VAL A 179 -0.42 14.08 12.34
C VAL A 179 -1.80 14.75 12.26
N HIS A 180 -2.46 14.70 11.09
CA HIS A 180 -3.78 15.31 10.93
C HIS A 180 -4.89 14.40 11.51
N THR A 181 -4.88 13.11 11.17
CA THR A 181 -5.83 12.13 11.69
C THR A 181 -5.08 11.01 12.39
N LEU A 182 -5.29 10.86 13.70
CA LEU A 182 -4.57 9.92 14.55
C LEU A 182 -5.53 8.99 15.30
N ASN A 183 -5.34 7.69 15.14
CA ASN A 183 -6.08 6.68 15.89
C ASN A 183 -5.15 5.97 16.88
N LEU A 184 -5.37 6.21 18.17
CA LEU A 184 -4.69 5.60 19.31
C LEU A 184 -5.62 4.68 20.12
N SER A 185 -6.78 4.32 19.57
CA SER A 185 -7.76 3.50 20.29
C SER A 185 -7.12 2.23 20.86
N ARG A 186 -7.44 1.89 22.11
CA ARG A 186 -6.91 0.72 22.82
C ARG A 186 -5.38 0.72 23.05
N CYS A 187 -4.74 1.89 22.97
CA CYS A 187 -3.34 2.06 23.40
C CYS A 187 -3.33 2.29 24.92
N SER A 188 -3.44 1.21 25.71
CA SER A 188 -3.56 1.29 27.16
C SER A 188 -2.28 1.75 27.87
N SER A 189 -1.15 1.82 27.18
CA SER A 189 0.13 2.27 27.77
C SER A 189 0.31 3.79 27.74
N ILE A 190 -0.54 4.52 27.00
CA ILE A 190 -0.47 5.99 26.92
C ILE A 190 -1.13 6.58 28.17
N THR A 191 -0.44 7.53 28.80
CA THR A 191 -0.95 8.26 29.97
C THR A 191 -1.06 9.76 29.72
N ASP A 192 -0.26 10.31 28.80
CA ASP A 192 -0.19 11.73 28.47
C ASP A 192 -0.46 11.96 26.96
N VAL A 193 -1.40 12.84 26.65
CA VAL A 193 -1.76 13.26 25.30
C VAL A 193 -1.68 14.78 25.11
N SER A 194 -1.08 15.49 26.07
CA SER A 194 -1.00 16.96 26.08
C SER A 194 -0.36 17.55 24.83
N ALA A 195 0.60 16.80 24.21
CA ALA A 195 1.22 17.21 22.95
C ALA A 195 0.28 17.17 21.73
N LEU A 196 -0.87 16.48 21.81
CA LEU A 196 -1.74 16.18 20.67
C LEU A 196 -2.80 17.24 20.38
N GLY A 197 -2.79 18.40 21.07
CA GLY A 197 -3.79 19.45 20.92
C GLY A 197 -3.90 20.07 19.51
N ARG A 198 -2.94 19.81 18.62
CA ARG A 198 -2.97 20.25 17.21
C ARG A 198 -3.46 19.17 16.23
N VAL A 199 -3.67 17.94 16.69
CA VAL A 199 -4.22 16.85 15.88
C VAL A 199 -5.67 17.17 15.54
N HIS A 200 -6.03 17.20 14.26
CA HIS A 200 -7.36 17.60 13.83
C HIS A 200 -8.43 16.56 14.21
N THR A 201 -8.12 15.28 14.06
CA THR A 201 -9.01 14.17 14.40
C THR A 201 -8.24 13.15 15.24
N LEU A 202 -8.66 12.98 16.50
CA LEU A 202 -8.01 12.09 17.46
C LEU A 202 -9.01 11.06 17.99
N TYR A 203 -8.67 9.76 17.87
CA TYR A 203 -9.45 8.66 18.44
C TYR A 203 -8.71 8.03 19.62
N LEU A 204 -9.32 8.07 20.81
CA LEU A 204 -8.76 7.57 22.10
C LEU A 204 -9.63 6.49 22.75
N SER A 205 -10.55 5.87 22.01
CA SER A 205 -11.47 4.88 22.58
C SER A 205 -10.71 3.71 23.20
N GLY A 206 -10.97 3.41 24.49
CA GLY A 206 -10.33 2.31 25.22
C GLY A 206 -8.89 2.60 25.69
N CYS A 207 -8.44 3.85 25.71
CA CYS A 207 -7.22 4.28 26.37
C CYS A 207 -7.49 4.50 27.86
N SER A 208 -7.48 3.42 28.65
CA SER A 208 -7.96 3.44 30.06
C SER A 208 -7.05 4.24 31.02
N ASN A 209 -5.81 4.52 30.64
CA ASN A 209 -4.84 5.19 31.50
C ASN A 209 -4.72 6.70 31.22
N ILE A 210 -5.46 7.22 30.26
CA ILE A 210 -5.56 8.66 30.03
C ILE A 210 -6.61 9.21 30.98
N THR A 211 -6.22 10.09 31.89
CA THR A 211 -7.10 10.72 32.87
C THR A 211 -7.37 12.20 32.57
N ASP A 212 -6.53 12.83 31.78
CA ASP A 212 -6.64 14.23 31.36
C ASP A 212 -6.49 14.35 29.85
N VAL A 213 -7.43 15.03 29.20
CA VAL A 213 -7.48 15.33 27.77
C VAL A 213 -7.47 16.84 27.48
N SER A 214 -7.17 17.65 28.48
CA SER A 214 -7.01 19.10 28.34
C SER A 214 -5.67 19.39 27.64
N ALA A 215 -5.75 19.69 26.34
CA ALA A 215 -4.62 20.05 25.48
C ALA A 215 -4.89 21.34 24.69
#